data_44f2bd66324ca785bb8e920e441817e5
#
_entry.id   44f2bd66324ca785bb8e920e441817e5
#
_cell.length_a   1.000
_cell.length_b   1.000
_cell.length_c   1.000
_cell.angle_alpha   90.00
_cell.angle_beta   90.00
_cell.angle_gamma   90.00
#
_symmetry.space_group_name_H-M   'P 1'
#
loop_
_entity.id
_entity.type
_entity.pdbx_description
1 polymer ?
#
loop_
_entity_poly.entity_id
_entity_poly.type
_entity_poly.pdbx_seq_one_letter_code
_entity_poly.pdbx_strand_id
1 'polypeptide(L)'
;MDNKSVIEKFNEKCAPFYLVDHENGTFSLCYPFSFVDEKYQFYGQEAFDKYAEKIGEPARDERGFCTHGNGHEWAIVFNKYFENDRNFSRLHTDCEAGGFFCYCDDINLMVEVGLRFKNLIDDSYTFDKIVYSALEEDKIKQKAEQDYRKTMHYFLQNAPLADMILTTSDGEFLISEDQLKGLRDGKENLVFIGDYEMSSEDFGSMEIQSKYYDKDSRAYRVQADIPEEIIDEGMGGI
;
A
#
# COMPACT_ATOMS: atom_id res chain seq x y z
N MET A 1 -23.17 -17.86 -26.63
CA MET A 1 -24.15 -17.75 -25.54
C MET A 1 -24.28 -16.26 -25.29
N ASP A 2 -25.48 -15.74 -25.11
CA ASP A 2 -25.73 -14.33 -24.86
C ASP A 2 -25.17 -13.98 -23.45
N ASN A 3 -24.47 -12.85 -23.30
CA ASN A 3 -23.89 -12.39 -22.04
C ASN A 3 -24.94 -12.36 -20.92
N LYS A 4 -26.15 -11.92 -21.23
CA LYS A 4 -27.27 -11.87 -20.28
C LYS A 4 -27.53 -13.25 -19.67
N SER A 5 -27.61 -14.30 -20.49
CA SER A 5 -27.86 -15.68 -20.01
C SER A 5 -26.70 -16.20 -19.15
N VAL A 6 -25.44 -15.76 -19.43
CA VAL A 6 -24.26 -16.13 -18.63
C VAL A 6 -24.33 -15.47 -17.25
N ILE A 7 -24.65 -14.17 -17.21
CA ILE A 7 -24.78 -13.39 -15.97
C ILE A 7 -25.89 -13.94 -15.09
N GLU A 8 -27.10 -14.18 -15.65
CA GLU A 8 -28.22 -14.73 -14.90
C GLU A 8 -27.85 -16.05 -14.23
N LYS A 9 -27.23 -16.98 -14.97
CA LYS A 9 -26.81 -18.28 -14.44
C LYS A 9 -25.72 -18.16 -13.36
N PHE A 10 -24.79 -17.20 -13.50
CA PHE A 10 -23.79 -16.95 -12.50
C PHE A 10 -24.42 -16.40 -11.23
N ASN A 11 -25.26 -15.37 -11.35
CA ASN A 11 -25.89 -14.70 -10.22
C ASN A 11 -26.80 -15.63 -9.41
N GLU A 12 -27.43 -16.60 -10.06
CA GLU A 12 -28.23 -17.64 -9.37
C GLU A 12 -27.35 -18.57 -8.50
N LYS A 13 -26.10 -18.83 -8.88
CA LYS A 13 -25.24 -19.86 -8.28
C LYS A 13 -24.14 -19.33 -7.40
N CYS A 14 -23.71 -18.09 -7.62
CA CYS A 14 -22.50 -17.54 -7.03
C CYS A 14 -22.78 -16.53 -5.89
N ALA A 15 -24.03 -16.43 -5.42
CA ALA A 15 -24.35 -15.53 -4.30
C ALA A 15 -23.40 -15.75 -3.11
N PRO A 16 -22.97 -14.68 -2.44
CA PRO A 16 -23.43 -13.28 -2.56
C PRO A 16 -22.79 -12.48 -3.70
N PHE A 17 -21.85 -13.05 -4.45
CA PHE A 17 -21.29 -12.40 -5.62
C PHE A 17 -22.29 -12.36 -6.77
N TYR A 18 -22.28 -11.26 -7.51
CA TYR A 18 -23.02 -11.14 -8.76
C TYR A 18 -22.22 -10.39 -9.82
N LEU A 19 -22.53 -10.68 -11.08
CA LEU A 19 -21.94 -10.00 -12.24
C LEU A 19 -22.87 -8.91 -12.77
N VAL A 20 -22.27 -7.82 -13.22
CA VAL A 20 -22.92 -6.71 -13.91
C VAL A 20 -22.27 -6.50 -15.28
N ASP A 21 -23.08 -6.33 -16.34
CA ASP A 21 -22.66 -5.85 -17.64
C ASP A 21 -22.88 -4.34 -17.71
N HIS A 22 -21.83 -3.59 -17.95
CA HIS A 22 -21.89 -2.11 -18.05
C HIS A 22 -22.25 -1.63 -19.46
N GLU A 23 -22.60 -2.55 -20.39
CA GLU A 23 -23.00 -2.25 -21.78
C GLU A 23 -21.95 -1.49 -22.60
N ASN A 24 -20.74 -1.32 -22.06
CA ASN A 24 -19.58 -0.67 -22.69
C ASN A 24 -18.42 -1.64 -22.97
N GLY A 25 -18.66 -2.94 -22.83
CA GLY A 25 -17.67 -3.99 -22.96
C GLY A 25 -16.89 -4.29 -21.68
N THR A 26 -17.32 -3.72 -20.55
CA THR A 26 -16.73 -3.99 -19.22
C THR A 26 -17.75 -4.75 -18.36
N PHE A 27 -17.27 -5.72 -17.60
CA PHE A 27 -18.02 -6.49 -16.65
C PHE A 27 -17.46 -6.30 -15.25
N SER A 28 -18.31 -6.33 -14.22
CA SER A 28 -17.85 -6.31 -12.84
C SER A 28 -18.37 -7.47 -12.03
N LEU A 29 -17.52 -8.02 -11.17
CA LEU A 29 -17.85 -8.92 -10.08
C LEU A 29 -18.04 -8.07 -8.82
N CYS A 30 -19.23 -8.15 -8.23
CA CYS A 30 -19.65 -7.29 -7.14
C CYS A 30 -20.01 -8.09 -5.90
N TYR A 31 -19.62 -7.59 -4.74
CA TYR A 31 -20.09 -8.00 -3.42
C TYR A 31 -20.25 -6.77 -2.54
N PRO A 32 -21.41 -6.07 -2.56
CA PRO A 32 -21.71 -4.95 -1.66
C PRO A 32 -22.16 -5.49 -0.30
N PHE A 33 -21.52 -5.05 0.77
CA PHE A 33 -21.74 -5.60 2.11
C PHE A 33 -23.11 -5.25 2.69
N SER A 34 -23.70 -4.13 2.27
CA SER A 34 -24.95 -3.59 2.81
C SER A 34 -26.21 -3.94 2.01
N PHE A 35 -26.07 -4.54 0.82
CA PHE A 35 -27.18 -4.77 -0.12
C PHE A 35 -27.29 -6.25 -0.53
N VAL A 36 -27.04 -7.14 0.43
CA VAL A 36 -27.15 -8.59 0.26
C VAL A 36 -28.23 -9.14 1.17
N ASP A 37 -28.72 -10.34 0.84
CA ASP A 37 -29.63 -11.07 1.74
C ASP A 37 -29.02 -11.23 3.13
N GLU A 38 -29.82 -11.19 4.19
CA GLU A 38 -29.36 -11.29 5.60
C GLU A 38 -28.44 -12.49 5.83
N LYS A 39 -28.67 -13.61 5.15
CA LYS A 39 -27.84 -14.83 5.24
C LYS A 39 -26.39 -14.64 4.75
N TYR A 40 -26.12 -13.57 4.01
CA TYR A 40 -24.79 -13.25 3.47
C TYR A 40 -24.17 -11.99 4.09
N GLN A 41 -24.83 -11.36 5.04
CA GLN A 41 -24.39 -10.08 5.63
C GLN A 41 -22.96 -10.13 6.20
N PHE A 42 -22.52 -11.31 6.63
CA PHE A 42 -21.16 -11.53 7.18
C PHE A 42 -20.42 -12.66 6.44
N TYR A 43 -20.77 -12.89 5.18
CA TYR A 43 -20.11 -13.93 4.40
C TYR A 43 -18.60 -13.64 4.28
N GLY A 44 -17.77 -14.59 4.70
CA GLY A 44 -16.31 -14.46 4.75
C GLY A 44 -15.76 -13.60 5.89
N GLN A 45 -16.59 -12.90 6.66
CA GLN A 45 -16.14 -12.00 7.73
C GLN A 45 -15.38 -12.70 8.85
N GLU A 46 -15.71 -13.97 9.15
CA GLU A 46 -15.07 -14.75 10.21
C GLU A 46 -13.52 -14.82 10.06
N ALA A 47 -13.02 -14.86 8.83
CA ALA A 47 -11.58 -14.90 8.57
C ALA A 47 -10.90 -13.57 8.97
N PHE A 48 -11.55 -12.43 8.71
CA PHE A 48 -11.07 -11.12 9.12
C PHE A 48 -11.19 -10.90 10.64
N ASP A 49 -12.24 -11.42 11.26
CA ASP A 49 -12.40 -11.40 12.72
C ASP A 49 -11.29 -12.19 13.41
N LYS A 50 -10.95 -13.39 12.91
CA LYS A 50 -9.81 -14.19 13.38
C LYS A 50 -8.46 -13.49 13.15
N TYR A 51 -8.31 -12.76 12.06
CA TYR A 51 -7.12 -11.96 11.82
C TYR A 51 -6.98 -10.86 12.88
N ALA A 52 -8.05 -10.08 13.13
CA ALA A 52 -8.06 -9.05 14.16
C ALA A 52 -7.64 -9.61 15.53
N GLU A 53 -8.27 -10.70 15.97
CA GLU A 53 -7.96 -11.35 17.24
C GLU A 53 -6.50 -11.79 17.32
N LYS A 54 -5.95 -12.33 16.23
CA LYS A 54 -4.57 -12.82 16.18
C LYS A 54 -3.54 -11.71 16.31
N ILE A 55 -3.84 -10.51 15.81
CA ILE A 55 -2.97 -9.33 15.95
C ILE A 55 -3.23 -8.51 17.23
N GLY A 56 -4.17 -8.98 18.07
CA GLY A 56 -4.51 -8.36 19.36
C GLY A 56 -5.53 -7.20 19.25
N GLU A 57 -6.26 -7.12 18.14
CA GLU A 57 -7.31 -6.16 17.92
C GLU A 57 -8.71 -6.77 18.14
N PRO A 58 -9.70 -6.01 18.59
CA PRO A 58 -11.06 -6.53 18.73
C PRO A 58 -11.70 -6.70 17.34
N ALA A 59 -12.49 -7.77 17.15
CA ALA A 59 -13.22 -8.01 15.90
C ALA A 59 -14.25 -6.91 15.59
N ARG A 60 -14.70 -6.17 16.61
CA ARG A 60 -15.62 -5.04 16.48
C ARG A 60 -15.09 -3.82 17.23
N ASP A 61 -15.28 -2.62 16.66
CA ASP A 61 -14.97 -1.35 17.31
C ASP A 61 -16.01 -1.04 18.44
N GLU A 62 -15.81 0.06 19.17
CA GLU A 62 -16.70 0.50 20.25
C GLU A 62 -18.15 0.75 19.79
N ARG A 63 -18.37 0.98 18.50
CA ARG A 63 -19.70 1.19 17.88
C ARG A 63 -20.32 -0.10 17.35
N GLY A 64 -19.57 -1.23 17.41
CA GLY A 64 -20.00 -2.54 16.93
C GLY A 64 -19.73 -2.80 15.45
N PHE A 65 -18.97 -1.93 14.75
CA PHE A 65 -18.55 -2.16 13.37
C PHE A 65 -17.32 -3.08 13.33
N CYS A 66 -17.23 -3.90 12.26
CA CYS A 66 -16.07 -4.73 12.00
C CYS A 66 -14.81 -3.86 11.90
N THR A 67 -13.73 -4.22 12.59
CA THR A 67 -12.45 -3.52 12.50
C THR A 67 -11.71 -3.86 11.23
N HIS A 68 -11.89 -5.09 10.73
CA HIS A 68 -11.33 -5.61 9.47
C HIS A 68 -12.42 -6.19 8.57
N GLY A 69 -12.08 -6.43 7.31
CA GLY A 69 -13.01 -6.97 6.30
C GLY A 69 -13.74 -5.90 5.51
N ASN A 70 -13.18 -4.67 5.41
CA ASN A 70 -13.67 -3.66 4.48
C ASN A 70 -13.28 -4.02 3.03
N GLY A 71 -13.90 -3.35 2.03
CA GLY A 71 -13.68 -3.70 0.63
C GLY A 71 -12.24 -3.54 0.15
N HIS A 72 -11.45 -2.62 0.74
CA HIS A 72 -10.03 -2.50 0.42
C HIS A 72 -9.24 -3.74 0.86
N GLU A 73 -9.51 -4.26 2.06
CA GLU A 73 -8.88 -5.50 2.54
C GLU A 73 -9.32 -6.72 1.74
N TRP A 74 -10.59 -6.76 1.32
CA TRP A 74 -11.06 -7.78 0.36
C TRP A 74 -10.30 -7.72 -0.96
N ALA A 75 -9.98 -6.50 -1.47
CA ALA A 75 -9.16 -6.35 -2.67
C ALA A 75 -7.72 -6.85 -2.45
N ILE A 76 -7.11 -6.58 -1.29
CA ILE A 76 -5.79 -7.08 -0.93
C ILE A 76 -5.78 -8.61 -0.94
N VAL A 77 -6.77 -9.25 -0.32
CA VAL A 77 -6.92 -10.71 -0.29
C VAL A 77 -7.16 -11.30 -1.68
N PHE A 78 -8.03 -10.68 -2.48
CA PHE A 78 -8.28 -11.07 -3.86
C PHE A 78 -7.00 -10.99 -4.71
N ASN A 79 -6.32 -9.88 -4.66
CA ASN A 79 -5.08 -9.66 -5.41
C ASN A 79 -4.00 -10.68 -5.00
N LYS A 80 -3.86 -10.96 -3.70
CA LYS A 80 -2.94 -11.99 -3.20
C LYS A 80 -3.27 -13.37 -3.73
N TYR A 81 -4.53 -13.75 -3.77
CA TYR A 81 -4.95 -15.05 -4.26
C TYR A 81 -4.69 -15.23 -5.77
N PHE A 82 -4.88 -14.18 -6.55
CA PHE A 82 -4.71 -14.21 -8.00
C PHE A 82 -3.35 -13.69 -8.50
N GLU A 83 -2.42 -13.26 -7.65
CA GLU A 83 -1.15 -12.62 -8.05
C GLU A 83 -0.33 -13.44 -9.06
N ASN A 84 -0.41 -14.78 -9.00
CA ASN A 84 0.28 -15.69 -9.90
C ASN A 84 -0.60 -16.18 -11.07
N ASP A 85 -1.83 -15.66 -11.22
CA ASP A 85 -2.68 -16.02 -12.35
C ASP A 85 -2.22 -15.31 -13.62
N ARG A 86 -2.18 -16.05 -14.74
CA ARG A 86 -1.76 -15.49 -16.05
C ARG A 86 -2.63 -14.32 -16.53
N ASN A 87 -3.85 -14.22 -16.05
CA ASN A 87 -4.81 -13.17 -16.41
C ASN A 87 -4.88 -12.06 -15.36
N PHE A 88 -4.04 -12.08 -14.32
CA PHE A 88 -4.10 -11.13 -13.20
C PHE A 88 -4.04 -9.68 -13.68
N SER A 89 -3.19 -9.36 -14.67
CA SER A 89 -3.07 -8.01 -15.22
C SER A 89 -4.34 -7.47 -15.92
N ARG A 90 -5.33 -8.33 -16.18
CA ARG A 90 -6.63 -7.95 -16.76
C ARG A 90 -7.70 -7.70 -15.69
N LEU A 91 -7.40 -8.02 -14.45
CA LEU A 91 -8.32 -7.87 -13.31
C LEU A 91 -8.00 -6.56 -12.60
N HIS A 92 -9.00 -5.69 -12.46
CA HIS A 92 -8.85 -4.38 -11.83
C HIS A 92 -9.81 -4.27 -10.67
N THR A 93 -9.30 -4.10 -9.46
CA THR A 93 -10.13 -3.86 -8.27
C THR A 93 -10.30 -2.37 -8.05
N ASP A 94 -11.54 -1.94 -7.78
CA ASP A 94 -11.90 -0.57 -7.40
C ASP A 94 -12.88 -0.65 -6.24
N CYS A 95 -12.33 -0.90 -5.06
CA CYS A 95 -13.09 -1.22 -3.86
C CYS A 95 -13.19 -0.02 -2.93
N GLU A 96 -14.36 0.11 -2.31
CA GLU A 96 -14.64 1.07 -1.25
C GLU A 96 -14.86 0.32 0.07
N ALA A 97 -14.90 1.05 1.20
CA ALA A 97 -15.15 0.43 2.50
C ALA A 97 -16.41 -0.44 2.55
N GLY A 98 -17.44 -0.09 1.76
CA GLY A 98 -18.75 -0.74 1.74
C GLY A 98 -18.89 -1.94 0.79
N GLY A 99 -17.86 -2.36 0.08
CA GLY A 99 -17.97 -3.50 -0.84
C GLY A 99 -16.72 -3.82 -1.63
N PHE A 100 -16.69 -5.04 -2.16
CA PHE A 100 -15.67 -5.54 -3.06
C PHE A 100 -16.16 -5.48 -4.51
N PHE A 101 -15.35 -4.93 -5.39
CA PHE A 101 -15.60 -4.79 -6.82
C PHE A 101 -14.37 -5.10 -7.64
N CYS A 102 -14.53 -5.96 -8.67
CA CYS A 102 -13.46 -6.30 -9.61
C CYS A 102 -13.98 -6.17 -11.04
N TYR A 103 -13.20 -5.60 -11.94
CA TYR A 103 -13.57 -5.28 -13.31
C TYR A 103 -12.67 -6.00 -14.31
N CYS A 104 -13.26 -6.41 -15.44
CA CYS A 104 -12.57 -6.99 -16.58
C CYS A 104 -13.37 -6.76 -17.87
N ASP A 105 -12.72 -6.90 -19.03
CA ASP A 105 -13.33 -6.83 -20.37
C ASP A 105 -13.81 -8.19 -20.91
N ASP A 106 -13.72 -9.27 -20.11
CA ASP A 106 -14.03 -10.64 -20.50
C ASP A 106 -14.95 -11.31 -19.51
N ILE A 107 -16.21 -11.53 -19.92
CA ILE A 107 -17.23 -12.15 -19.09
C ILE A 107 -16.89 -13.58 -18.66
N ASN A 108 -16.21 -14.36 -19.52
CA ASN A 108 -15.86 -15.74 -19.18
C ASN A 108 -14.77 -15.76 -18.10
N LEU A 109 -13.79 -14.84 -18.19
CA LEU A 109 -12.80 -14.65 -17.15
C LEU A 109 -13.46 -14.22 -15.83
N MET A 110 -14.42 -13.29 -15.86
CA MET A 110 -15.13 -12.87 -14.66
C MET A 110 -15.91 -13.99 -14.00
N VAL A 111 -16.56 -14.84 -14.80
CA VAL A 111 -17.25 -16.06 -14.30
C VAL A 111 -16.27 -17.01 -13.64
N GLU A 112 -15.12 -17.30 -14.29
CA GLU A 112 -14.08 -18.17 -13.75
C GLU A 112 -13.54 -17.64 -12.43
N VAL A 113 -13.15 -16.37 -12.41
CA VAL A 113 -12.57 -15.68 -11.25
C VAL A 113 -13.58 -15.65 -10.10
N GLY A 114 -14.84 -15.29 -10.35
CA GLY A 114 -15.88 -15.25 -9.33
C GLY A 114 -16.14 -16.61 -8.69
N LEU A 115 -16.20 -17.68 -9.49
CA LEU A 115 -16.36 -19.03 -8.98
C LEU A 115 -15.16 -19.49 -8.16
N ARG A 116 -13.94 -19.22 -8.61
CA ARG A 116 -12.70 -19.57 -7.89
C ARG A 116 -12.60 -18.80 -6.58
N PHE A 117 -12.92 -17.51 -6.58
CA PHE A 117 -12.89 -16.69 -5.38
C PHE A 117 -13.94 -17.13 -4.36
N LYS A 118 -15.17 -17.40 -4.83
CA LYS A 118 -16.20 -17.97 -3.95
C LYS A 118 -15.76 -19.31 -3.34
N ASN A 119 -15.23 -20.22 -4.13
CA ASN A 119 -14.75 -21.51 -3.64
C ASN A 119 -13.63 -21.36 -2.61
N LEU A 120 -12.74 -20.37 -2.78
CA LEU A 120 -11.74 -20.06 -1.78
C LEU A 120 -12.38 -19.64 -0.44
N ILE A 121 -13.37 -18.77 -0.48
CA ILE A 121 -14.04 -18.26 0.74
C ILE A 121 -14.85 -19.37 1.42
N ASP A 122 -15.46 -20.26 0.64
CA ASP A 122 -16.21 -21.42 1.15
C ASP A 122 -15.28 -22.49 1.81
N ASP A 123 -13.98 -22.52 1.46
CA ASP A 123 -12.95 -23.25 2.19
C ASP A 123 -12.36 -22.36 3.28
N SER A 124 -13.03 -22.32 4.44
CA SER A 124 -12.67 -21.45 5.57
C SER A 124 -11.22 -21.59 6.00
N TYR A 125 -10.67 -22.81 5.99
CA TYR A 125 -9.26 -23.02 6.39
C TYR A 125 -8.26 -22.37 5.43
N THR A 126 -8.48 -22.51 4.14
CA THR A 126 -7.62 -21.89 3.12
C THR A 126 -7.83 -20.38 3.12
N PHE A 127 -9.07 -19.93 3.27
CA PHE A 127 -9.40 -18.50 3.30
C PHE A 127 -8.78 -17.79 4.50
N ASP A 128 -8.85 -18.35 5.72
CA ASP A 128 -8.20 -17.82 6.91
C ASP A 128 -6.69 -17.59 6.69
N LYS A 129 -6.02 -18.55 6.04
CA LYS A 129 -4.58 -18.43 5.72
C LYS A 129 -4.28 -17.32 4.74
N ILE A 130 -5.06 -17.22 3.67
CA ILE A 130 -4.86 -16.19 2.64
C ILE A 130 -5.13 -14.81 3.22
N VAL A 131 -6.20 -14.62 3.99
CA VAL A 131 -6.50 -13.35 4.67
C VAL A 131 -5.32 -12.92 5.55
N TYR A 132 -4.83 -13.82 6.41
CA TYR A 132 -3.69 -13.52 7.28
C TYR A 132 -2.44 -13.15 6.49
N SER A 133 -2.05 -13.96 5.51
CA SER A 133 -0.85 -13.71 4.70
C SER A 133 -0.95 -12.39 3.93
N ALA A 134 -2.10 -12.14 3.30
CA ALA A 134 -2.32 -10.95 2.47
C ALA A 134 -2.23 -9.66 3.29
N LEU A 135 -2.91 -9.61 4.44
CA LEU A 135 -2.95 -8.41 5.28
C LEU A 135 -1.62 -8.16 6.00
N GLU A 136 -0.91 -9.20 6.46
CA GLU A 136 0.43 -9.03 7.04
C GLU A 136 1.45 -8.53 6.02
N GLU A 137 1.44 -9.08 4.81
CA GLU A 137 2.31 -8.60 3.74
C GLU A 137 2.01 -7.15 3.34
N ASP A 138 0.72 -6.77 3.27
CA ASP A 138 0.31 -5.41 2.99
C ASP A 138 0.76 -4.44 4.09
N LYS A 139 0.60 -4.81 5.36
CA LYS A 139 1.06 -4.04 6.51
C LYS A 139 2.57 -3.80 6.47
N ILE A 140 3.35 -4.82 6.12
CA ILE A 140 4.81 -4.70 5.95
C ILE A 140 5.13 -3.73 4.81
N LYS A 141 4.44 -3.84 3.66
CA LYS A 141 4.63 -2.93 2.51
C LYS A 141 4.27 -1.49 2.86
N GLN A 142 3.13 -1.27 3.52
CA GLN A 142 2.70 0.06 3.94
C GLN A 142 3.70 0.70 4.91
N LYS A 143 4.21 -0.08 5.87
CA LYS A 143 5.23 0.39 6.80
C LYS A 143 6.52 0.77 6.06
N ALA A 144 7.02 -0.09 5.19
CA ALA A 144 8.21 0.18 4.39
C ALA A 144 8.04 1.44 3.52
N GLU A 145 6.86 1.65 2.92
CA GLU A 145 6.56 2.86 2.15
C GLU A 145 6.51 4.11 3.04
N GLN A 146 5.91 4.02 4.22
CA GLN A 146 5.90 5.13 5.18
C GLN A 146 7.30 5.48 5.65
N ASP A 147 8.13 4.50 5.95
CA ASP A 147 9.52 4.70 6.35
C ASP A 147 10.33 5.32 5.19
N TYR A 148 10.15 4.82 3.96
CA TYR A 148 10.77 5.42 2.78
C TYR A 148 10.37 6.89 2.57
N ARG A 149 9.09 7.24 2.79
CA ARG A 149 8.60 8.64 2.67
C ARG A 149 9.22 9.61 3.66
N LYS A 150 9.83 9.11 4.73
CA LYS A 150 10.56 9.92 5.71
C LYS A 150 12.03 10.12 5.34
N THR A 151 12.54 9.43 4.34
CA THR A 151 13.96 9.52 3.95
C THR A 151 14.29 10.80 3.18
N MET A 152 15.56 11.20 3.28
CA MET A 152 16.11 12.29 2.47
C MET A 152 16.00 11.98 0.97
N HIS A 153 16.16 10.71 0.57
CA HIS A 153 16.02 10.29 -0.82
C HIS A 153 14.61 10.62 -1.38
N TYR A 154 13.55 10.24 -0.63
CA TYR A 154 12.19 10.58 -1.04
C TYR A 154 11.97 12.09 -1.13
N PHE A 155 12.50 12.84 -0.16
CA PHE A 155 12.43 14.31 -0.16
C PHE A 155 13.09 14.90 -1.41
N LEU A 156 14.33 14.49 -1.72
CA LEU A 156 15.04 14.96 -2.90
C LEU A 156 14.30 14.69 -4.21
N GLN A 157 13.65 13.55 -4.33
CA GLN A 157 12.91 13.18 -5.55
C GLN A 157 11.60 13.98 -5.72
N ASN A 158 10.94 14.39 -4.64
CA ASN A 158 9.58 14.90 -4.68
C ASN A 158 9.44 16.38 -4.31
N ALA A 159 10.41 16.99 -3.60
CA ALA A 159 10.38 18.41 -3.25
C ALA A 159 10.91 19.29 -4.40
N PRO A 160 10.39 20.52 -4.59
CA PRO A 160 11.05 21.52 -5.40
C PRO A 160 12.49 21.75 -4.91
N LEU A 161 13.43 21.97 -5.83
CA LEU A 161 14.82 22.27 -5.46
C LEU A 161 14.93 23.68 -4.90
N ALA A 162 15.66 23.81 -3.83
CA ALA A 162 16.10 25.06 -3.20
C ALA A 162 17.24 24.72 -2.25
N ASP A 163 17.98 25.71 -1.79
CA ASP A 163 18.97 25.51 -0.72
C ASP A 163 18.35 24.80 0.49
N MET A 164 19.15 24.01 1.20
CA MET A 164 18.73 23.29 2.40
C MET A 164 19.62 23.66 3.56
N ILE A 165 19.02 24.01 4.68
CA ILE A 165 19.67 24.12 5.99
C ILE A 165 19.36 22.82 6.72
N LEU A 166 20.33 21.92 6.78
CA LEU A 166 20.25 20.66 7.48
C LEU A 166 20.67 20.88 8.93
N THR A 167 19.77 20.58 9.86
CA THR A 167 20.06 20.59 11.31
C THR A 167 20.25 19.16 11.79
N THR A 168 21.39 18.89 12.39
CA THR A 168 21.73 17.61 13.02
C THR A 168 22.09 17.84 14.50
N SER A 169 22.46 16.76 15.22
CA SER A 169 23.03 16.87 16.59
C SER A 169 24.27 17.75 16.64
N ASP A 170 25.04 17.83 15.54
CA ASP A 170 26.35 18.50 15.48
C ASP A 170 26.28 19.94 14.98
N GLY A 171 25.09 20.38 14.54
CA GLY A 171 24.89 21.78 14.13
C GLY A 171 24.00 21.98 12.92
N GLU A 172 24.09 23.16 12.33
CA GLU A 172 23.41 23.54 11.09
C GLU A 172 24.39 23.60 9.92
N PHE A 173 24.01 22.98 8.82
CA PHE A 173 24.83 22.87 7.61
C PHE A 173 24.04 23.32 6.39
N LEU A 174 24.66 24.19 5.58
CA LEU A 174 24.05 24.64 4.32
C LEU A 174 24.45 23.70 3.18
N ILE A 175 23.46 23.16 2.50
CA ILE A 175 23.61 22.36 1.28
C ILE A 175 22.94 23.14 0.16
N SER A 176 23.71 23.50 -0.87
CA SER A 176 23.20 24.32 -1.96
C SER A 176 22.22 23.58 -2.87
N GLU A 177 21.33 24.33 -3.53
CA GLU A 177 20.41 23.80 -4.55
C GLU A 177 21.16 23.01 -5.64
N ASP A 178 22.31 23.51 -6.11
CA ASP A 178 23.12 22.84 -7.14
C ASP A 178 23.63 21.47 -6.67
N GLN A 179 24.09 21.38 -5.42
CA GLN A 179 24.53 20.11 -4.81
C GLN A 179 23.36 19.14 -4.66
N LEU A 180 22.22 19.59 -4.17
CA LEU A 180 21.00 18.76 -4.07
C LEU A 180 20.52 18.28 -5.44
N LYS A 181 20.65 19.11 -6.46
CA LYS A 181 20.38 18.73 -7.85
C LYS A 181 21.36 17.67 -8.36
N GLY A 182 22.64 17.82 -8.06
CA GLY A 182 23.67 16.83 -8.40
C GLY A 182 23.37 15.46 -7.79
N LEU A 183 22.96 15.44 -6.52
CA LEU A 183 22.54 14.22 -5.81
C LEU A 183 21.28 13.59 -6.43
N ARG A 184 20.25 14.40 -6.70
CA ARG A 184 19.02 13.94 -7.36
C ARG A 184 19.28 13.31 -8.72
N ASP A 185 20.17 13.94 -9.51
CA ASP A 185 20.50 13.51 -10.87
C ASP A 185 21.53 12.36 -10.90
N GLY A 186 22.05 11.92 -9.74
CA GLY A 186 23.09 10.90 -9.64
C GLY A 186 24.47 11.36 -10.19
N LYS A 187 24.71 12.68 -10.22
CA LYS A 187 25.97 13.28 -10.68
C LYS A 187 26.97 13.49 -9.56
N GLU A 188 26.46 13.67 -8.36
CA GLU A 188 27.23 13.80 -7.12
C GLU A 188 27.13 12.52 -6.33
N ASN A 189 28.26 11.97 -5.90
CA ASN A 189 28.34 10.74 -5.14
C ASN A 189 28.69 10.96 -3.67
N LEU A 190 29.09 12.18 -3.31
CA LEU A 190 29.52 12.55 -1.97
C LEU A 190 28.85 13.84 -1.51
N VAL A 191 28.55 13.90 -0.23
CA VAL A 191 28.01 15.08 0.46
C VAL A 191 28.92 15.40 1.64
N PHE A 192 29.29 16.67 1.81
CA PHE A 192 30.04 17.13 2.97
C PHE A 192 29.09 17.84 3.94
N ILE A 193 28.99 17.31 5.16
CA ILE A 193 28.19 17.88 6.24
C ILE A 193 29.15 18.23 7.37
N GLY A 194 29.61 19.49 7.41
CA GLY A 194 30.72 19.88 8.29
C GLY A 194 31.99 19.13 7.94
N ASP A 195 32.54 18.40 8.89
CA ASP A 195 33.73 17.59 8.73
C ASP A 195 33.44 16.15 8.25
N TYR A 196 32.16 15.81 8.09
CA TYR A 196 31.73 14.49 7.63
C TYR A 196 31.64 14.42 6.11
N GLU A 197 32.27 13.40 5.54
CA GLU A 197 32.13 12.99 4.15
C GLU A 197 31.18 11.81 4.11
N MET A 198 30.05 11.98 3.43
CA MET A 198 28.98 11.00 3.37
C MET A 198 28.69 10.61 1.93
N SER A 199 28.44 9.33 1.67
CA SER A 199 28.00 8.91 0.35
C SER A 199 26.58 9.46 0.03
N SER A 200 26.25 9.57 -1.25
CA SER A 200 24.91 9.98 -1.68
C SER A 200 23.83 8.97 -1.22
N GLU A 201 24.20 7.71 -1.04
CA GLU A 201 23.34 6.64 -0.55
C GLU A 201 23.04 6.83 0.95
N ASP A 202 24.06 7.06 1.76
CA ASP A 202 23.93 7.31 3.19
C ASP A 202 23.16 8.60 3.45
N PHE A 203 23.47 9.68 2.72
CA PHE A 203 22.69 10.92 2.77
C PHE A 203 21.21 10.69 2.39
N GLY A 204 20.98 9.92 1.34
CA GLY A 204 19.63 9.56 0.89
C GLY A 204 18.86 8.73 1.92
N SER A 205 19.53 7.91 2.71
CA SER A 205 18.93 7.05 3.74
C SER A 205 18.57 7.78 5.04
N MET A 206 19.11 9.00 5.27
CA MET A 206 18.82 9.78 6.48
C MET A 206 17.33 9.94 6.71
N GLU A 207 16.84 9.63 7.92
CA GLU A 207 15.45 9.81 8.30
C GLU A 207 15.18 11.27 8.67
N ILE A 208 14.23 11.89 7.97
CA ILE A 208 13.80 13.28 8.23
C ILE A 208 12.81 13.29 9.39
N GLN A 209 13.17 13.93 10.47
CA GLN A 209 12.34 14.12 11.65
C GLN A 209 11.35 15.29 11.47
N SER A 210 11.82 16.38 10.86
CA SER A 210 10.99 17.52 10.51
C SER A 210 11.51 18.26 9.28
N LYS A 211 10.60 18.89 8.53
CA LYS A 211 10.95 19.71 7.36
C LYS A 211 9.90 20.80 7.12
N TYR A 212 10.36 21.97 6.73
CA TYR A 212 9.51 23.04 6.21
C TYR A 212 10.30 23.96 5.28
N TYR A 213 9.59 24.69 4.42
CA TYR A 213 10.20 25.72 3.58
C TYR A 213 10.15 27.07 4.27
N ASP A 214 11.31 27.66 4.54
CA ASP A 214 11.47 28.98 5.13
C ASP A 214 11.49 30.02 3.99
N LYS A 215 10.45 30.86 3.93
CA LYS A 215 10.31 31.89 2.90
C LYS A 215 11.30 33.03 3.04
N ASP A 216 11.77 33.31 4.26
CA ASP A 216 12.69 34.42 4.53
C ASP A 216 14.11 34.07 4.08
N SER A 217 14.58 32.87 4.39
CA SER A 217 15.87 32.34 3.90
C SER A 217 15.80 31.75 2.50
N ARG A 218 14.60 31.50 1.95
CA ARG A 218 14.35 30.80 0.69
C ARG A 218 14.98 29.42 0.63
N ALA A 219 15.05 28.74 1.75
CA ALA A 219 15.66 27.44 1.92
C ALA A 219 14.71 26.47 2.63
N TYR A 220 14.91 25.17 2.40
CA TYR A 220 14.32 24.16 3.26
C TYR A 220 15.07 24.08 4.57
N ARG A 221 14.36 24.06 5.69
CA ARG A 221 14.91 23.66 6.98
C ARG A 221 14.52 22.21 7.23
N VAL A 222 15.53 21.36 7.34
CA VAL A 222 15.36 19.92 7.50
C VAL A 222 16.12 19.49 8.74
N GLN A 223 15.46 18.78 9.63
CA GLN A 223 16.07 18.11 10.77
C GLN A 223 16.18 16.63 10.49
N ALA A 224 17.41 16.10 10.57
CA ALA A 224 17.69 14.68 10.41
C ALA A 224 18.97 14.36 11.22
N ASP A 225 19.09 13.10 11.65
CA ASP A 225 20.29 12.63 12.36
C ASP A 225 21.28 12.00 11.38
N ILE A 226 22.57 12.24 11.63
CA ILE A 226 23.65 11.54 10.91
C ILE A 226 23.66 10.09 11.41
N PRO A 227 23.65 9.07 10.51
CA PRO A 227 23.69 7.67 10.92
C PRO A 227 24.91 7.37 11.82
N GLU A 228 24.69 6.64 12.91
CA GLU A 228 25.74 6.30 13.89
C GLU A 228 26.95 5.59 13.25
N GLU A 229 26.72 4.79 12.22
CA GLU A 229 27.76 4.05 11.48
C GLU A 229 28.80 4.99 10.84
N ILE A 230 28.40 6.20 10.43
CA ILE A 230 29.28 7.19 9.81
C ILE A 230 30.10 7.92 10.87
N ILE A 231 29.57 8.11 12.07
CA ILE A 231 30.24 8.77 13.19
C ILE A 231 31.42 7.93 13.67
N ASP A 232 31.29 6.60 13.69
CA ASP A 232 32.33 5.68 14.15
C ASP A 232 33.53 5.57 13.18
N GLU A 233 33.32 5.69 11.87
CA GLU A 233 34.40 5.64 10.88
C GLU A 233 35.26 6.92 10.89
N GLY A 234 34.69 8.08 11.24
CA GLY A 234 35.40 9.37 11.32
C GLY A 234 36.35 9.50 12.51
N MET A 235 36.17 8.73 13.59
CA MET A 235 37.02 8.82 14.80
C MET A 235 38.21 7.83 14.84
N GLY A 236 38.34 6.99 13.82
CA GLY A 236 39.43 5.98 13.73
C GLY A 236 40.73 6.42 13.10
N GLY A 237 40.88 7.71 12.77
CA GLY A 237 42.05 8.25 12.04
C GLY A 237 42.79 9.36 12.75
N ILE A 238 43.39 9.11 13.92
CA ILE A 238 44.48 9.91 14.51
C ILE A 238 45.54 8.98 15.07
#